data_d2272a77da003ac3a3fdc6e115c37005
#
_entry.id   d2272a77da003ac3a3fdc6e115c37005
#
_cell.length_a   1.000
_cell.length_b   1.000
_cell.length_c   1.000
_cell.angle_alpha   90.00
_cell.angle_beta   90.00
_cell.angle_gamma   90.00
#
_symmetry.space_group_name_H-M   'P 1'
#
loop_
_entity.id
_entity.type
_entity.pdbx_description
1 polymer ?
#
loop_
_entity_poly.entity_id
_entity_poly.type
_entity_poly.pdbx_seq_one_letter_code
_entity_poly.pdbx_strand_id
1 'polypeptide(L)'
;MDSAALHQAIYTRLAGFTALTSKVVGVYSRVPQAVNSGDNAAFPYIVFNQASLAPFDTKSSDGASALVDVHAYTRTQSDLVRLAIADEIYNALHKFDLVIAGANTIAVGFQNKVEFDDPDGKTIHTAMTFRVVYDDF
;
A
#
# COMPACT_ATOMS: atom_id res chain seq x y z
N MET A 1 7.73 6.39 -18.08
CA MET A 1 7.45 5.83 -16.76
C MET A 1 6.06 6.28 -16.34
N ASP A 2 5.22 5.35 -16.02
CA ASP A 2 3.80 5.64 -15.83
C ASP A 2 3.42 5.52 -14.36
N SER A 3 3.78 6.54 -13.58
CA SER A 3 3.51 6.59 -12.14
C SER A 3 2.02 6.63 -11.83
N ALA A 4 1.24 7.29 -12.66
CA ALA A 4 -0.21 7.37 -12.47
C ALA A 4 -0.86 6.00 -12.67
N ALA A 5 -0.43 5.26 -13.68
CA ALA A 5 -0.94 3.91 -13.93
C ALA A 5 -0.55 2.95 -12.81
N LEU A 6 0.66 3.07 -12.27
CA LEU A 6 1.07 2.28 -11.11
C LEU A 6 0.20 2.59 -9.90
N HIS A 7 -0.04 3.87 -9.62
CA HIS A 7 -0.89 4.29 -8.51
C HIS A 7 -2.29 3.68 -8.65
N GLN A 8 -2.87 3.77 -9.84
CA GLN A 8 -4.20 3.22 -10.11
C GLN A 8 -4.24 1.71 -9.93
N ALA A 9 -3.18 1.00 -10.39
CA ALA A 9 -3.10 -0.45 -10.26
C ALA A 9 -3.06 -0.88 -8.79
N ILE A 10 -2.29 -0.17 -7.96
CA ILE A 10 -2.21 -0.46 -6.53
C ILE A 10 -3.54 -0.19 -5.85
N TYR A 11 -4.16 0.94 -6.15
CA TYR A 11 -5.48 1.25 -5.58
C TYR A 11 -6.51 0.19 -5.95
N THR A 12 -6.59 -0.19 -7.22
CA THR A 12 -7.53 -1.19 -7.68
C THR A 12 -7.32 -2.52 -6.97
N ARG A 13 -6.06 -2.93 -6.79
CA ARG A 13 -5.76 -4.18 -6.10
C ARG A 13 -6.14 -4.13 -4.62
N LEU A 14 -5.74 -3.08 -3.91
CA LEU A 14 -6.03 -2.97 -2.47
C LEU A 14 -7.54 -2.79 -2.22
N ALA A 15 -8.20 -1.94 -2.98
CA ALA A 15 -9.63 -1.69 -2.82
C ALA A 15 -10.49 -2.85 -3.26
N GLY A 16 -9.99 -3.71 -4.16
CA GLY A 16 -10.69 -4.88 -4.64
C GLY A 16 -10.39 -6.18 -3.89
N PHE A 17 -9.43 -6.17 -2.95
CA PHE A 17 -9.06 -7.37 -2.21
C PHE A 17 -9.99 -7.53 -1.00
N THR A 18 -11.00 -8.34 -1.13
CA THR A 18 -12.10 -8.46 -0.15
C THR A 18 -11.62 -8.83 1.24
N ALA A 19 -10.61 -9.71 1.34
CA ALA A 19 -10.07 -10.12 2.64
C ALA A 19 -9.49 -8.93 3.41
N LEU A 20 -8.98 -7.90 2.70
CA LEU A 20 -8.49 -6.68 3.30
C LEU A 20 -9.64 -5.68 3.55
N THR A 21 -10.48 -5.44 2.56
CA THR A 21 -11.52 -4.42 2.66
C THR A 21 -12.58 -4.75 3.70
N SER A 22 -12.74 -6.04 4.04
CA SER A 22 -13.63 -6.45 5.13
C SER A 22 -13.09 -6.10 6.52
N LYS A 23 -11.80 -5.73 6.62
CA LYS A 23 -11.12 -5.44 7.88
C LYS A 23 -10.82 -3.96 8.09
N VAL A 24 -10.99 -3.12 7.05
CA VAL A 24 -10.67 -1.70 7.11
C VAL A 24 -11.86 -0.88 6.61
N VAL A 25 -11.92 0.39 7.05
CA VAL A 25 -12.99 1.30 6.63
C VAL A 25 -12.78 1.80 5.21
N GLY A 26 -11.53 2.00 4.82
CA GLY A 26 -11.23 2.45 3.47
C GLY A 26 -9.75 2.41 3.12
N VAL A 27 -9.49 2.56 1.82
CA VAL A 27 -8.15 2.63 1.24
C VAL A 27 -8.02 3.97 0.55
N TYR A 28 -7.01 4.76 0.92
CA TYR A 28 -6.86 6.14 0.47
C TYR A 28 -5.45 6.43 0.00
N SER A 29 -5.30 7.48 -0.78
CA SER A 29 -3.98 8.04 -1.13
C SER A 29 -3.59 9.19 -0.19
N ARG A 30 -4.51 9.67 0.62
CA ARG A 30 -4.29 10.72 1.61
C ARG A 30 -5.12 10.42 2.85
N VAL A 31 -4.68 10.96 3.99
CA VAL A 31 -5.42 10.79 5.24
C VAL A 31 -6.83 11.40 5.09
N PRO A 32 -7.89 10.64 5.40
CA PRO A 32 -9.26 11.15 5.27
C PRO A 32 -9.55 12.31 6.24
N GLN A 33 -10.42 13.21 5.82
CA GLN A 33 -10.81 14.38 6.63
C GLN A 33 -11.43 13.97 7.98
N ALA A 34 -12.14 12.86 8.03
CA ALA A 34 -12.76 12.38 9.26
C ALA A 34 -11.72 12.10 10.36
N VAL A 35 -10.50 11.71 9.99
CA VAL A 35 -9.40 11.49 10.94
C VAL A 35 -8.98 12.81 11.56
N ASN A 36 -8.90 13.87 10.75
CA ASN A 36 -8.50 15.20 11.21
C ASN A 36 -9.52 15.80 12.18
N SER A 37 -10.79 15.40 12.10
CA SER A 37 -11.83 15.83 13.03
C SER A 37 -11.89 14.99 14.31
N GLY A 38 -11.01 14.00 14.46
CA GLY A 38 -10.96 13.13 15.63
C GLY A 38 -11.97 12.01 15.64
N ASP A 39 -12.59 11.72 14.51
CA ASP A 39 -13.62 10.68 14.39
C ASP A 39 -12.99 9.29 14.35
N ASN A 40 -13.26 8.48 15.39
CA ASN A 40 -12.77 7.10 15.47
C ASN A 40 -13.45 6.18 14.44
N ALA A 41 -14.57 6.57 13.85
CA ALA A 41 -15.26 5.76 12.85
C ALA A 41 -14.46 5.59 11.55
N ALA A 42 -13.45 6.43 11.32
CA ALA A 42 -12.58 6.31 10.16
C ALA A 42 -11.56 5.16 10.28
N PHE A 43 -11.35 4.64 11.49
CA PHE A 43 -10.36 3.60 11.75
C PHE A 43 -10.98 2.21 11.73
N PRO A 44 -10.21 1.17 11.33
CA PRO A 44 -8.88 1.26 10.72
C PRO A 44 -8.97 1.72 9.26
N TYR A 45 -7.91 2.35 8.78
CA TYR A 45 -7.83 2.76 7.36
C TYR A 45 -6.42 2.56 6.83
N ILE A 46 -6.31 2.57 5.49
CA ILE A 46 -5.05 2.37 4.79
C ILE A 46 -4.77 3.60 3.92
N VAL A 47 -3.51 4.04 3.94
CA VAL A 47 -3.00 5.08 3.05
C VAL A 47 -1.78 4.50 2.33
N PHE A 48 -1.70 4.64 1.02
CA PHE A 48 -0.56 4.18 0.25
C PHE A 48 0.00 5.31 -0.62
N ASN A 49 1.30 5.23 -0.87
CA ASN A 49 1.98 6.22 -1.70
C ASN A 49 3.24 5.61 -2.33
N GLN A 50 3.69 6.24 -3.42
CA GLN A 50 4.97 5.88 -4.03
C GLN A 50 6.06 6.68 -3.33
N ALA A 51 6.94 5.98 -2.60
CA ALA A 51 8.00 6.62 -1.83
C ALA A 51 9.18 7.03 -2.70
N SER A 52 9.48 6.24 -3.73
CA SER A 52 10.57 6.53 -4.65
C SER A 52 10.38 5.80 -5.97
N LEU A 53 11.07 6.29 -7.00
CA LEU A 53 11.06 5.70 -8.32
C LEU A 53 12.47 5.80 -8.88
N ALA A 54 13.01 4.67 -9.35
CA ALA A 54 14.33 4.61 -9.95
C ALA A 54 14.26 3.93 -11.31
N PRO A 55 15.12 4.28 -12.27
CA PRO A 55 15.10 3.62 -13.57
C PRO A 55 15.57 2.17 -13.46
N PHE A 56 15.01 1.34 -14.32
CA PHE A 56 15.36 -0.06 -14.47
C PHE A 56 15.40 -0.37 -15.98
N ASP A 57 16.24 0.37 -16.70
CA ASP A 57 16.25 0.31 -18.15
C ASP A 57 17.05 -0.87 -18.67
N THR A 58 16.60 -1.44 -19.79
CA THR A 58 17.34 -2.40 -20.59
C THR A 58 17.68 -1.76 -21.93
N LYS A 59 18.42 -2.48 -22.78
CA LYS A 59 18.77 -1.97 -24.11
C LYS A 59 17.55 -1.75 -25.01
N SER A 60 16.44 -2.45 -24.76
CA SER A 60 15.27 -2.46 -25.63
C SER A 60 14.01 -1.93 -24.99
N SER A 61 14.03 -1.62 -23.69
CA SER A 61 12.86 -1.11 -22.98
C SER A 61 13.24 -0.19 -21.83
N ASP A 62 12.33 0.73 -21.52
CA ASP A 62 12.44 1.57 -20.34
C ASP A 62 11.68 0.92 -19.20
N GLY A 63 12.35 0.79 -18.08
CA GLY A 63 11.75 0.20 -16.90
C GLY A 63 11.87 1.09 -15.67
N ALA A 64 11.17 0.70 -14.63
CA ALA A 64 11.18 1.41 -13.36
C ALA A 64 11.14 0.44 -12.20
N SER A 65 11.80 0.83 -11.11
CA SER A 65 11.71 0.16 -9.82
C SER A 65 11.14 1.16 -8.84
N ALA A 66 9.92 0.93 -8.39
CA ALA A 66 9.22 1.82 -7.47
C ALA A 66 9.19 1.21 -6.07
N LEU A 67 9.40 2.03 -5.05
CA LEU A 67 9.10 1.65 -3.68
C LEU A 67 7.74 2.23 -3.33
N VAL A 68 6.85 1.37 -2.87
CA VAL A 68 5.49 1.74 -2.50
C VAL A 68 5.33 1.47 -1.02
N ASP A 69 4.95 2.50 -0.28
CA ASP A 69 4.63 2.37 1.14
C ASP A 69 3.13 2.23 1.31
N VAL A 70 2.73 1.24 2.10
CA VAL A 70 1.34 1.03 2.50
C VAL A 70 1.27 1.18 4.01
N HIS A 71 0.50 2.16 4.46
CA HIS A 71 0.37 2.49 5.87
C HIS A 71 -1.00 2.06 6.37
N ALA A 72 -1.04 1.29 7.45
CA ALA A 72 -2.27 0.93 8.14
C ALA A 72 -2.31 1.66 9.49
N TYR A 73 -3.41 2.34 9.74
CA TYR A 73 -3.61 3.09 10.98
C TYR A 73 -4.74 2.43 11.76
N THR A 74 -4.44 2.00 12.99
CA THR A 74 -5.41 1.30 13.83
C THR A 74 -5.48 1.95 15.20
N ARG A 75 -6.67 1.88 15.83
CA ARG A 75 -6.91 2.33 17.20
C ARG A 75 -7.45 1.21 18.08
N THR A 76 -7.26 -0.03 17.66
CA THR A 76 -7.70 -1.18 18.43
C THR A 76 -6.67 -1.56 19.48
N GLN A 77 -7.14 -2.11 20.60
CA GLN A 77 -6.29 -2.69 21.62
C GLN A 77 -5.82 -4.11 21.24
N SER A 78 -6.43 -4.70 20.22
CA SER A 78 -6.12 -6.06 19.82
C SER A 78 -4.95 -6.12 18.85
N ASP A 79 -3.88 -6.80 19.24
CA ASP A 79 -2.75 -7.07 18.35
C ASP A 79 -3.16 -7.97 17.18
N LEU A 80 -4.09 -8.90 17.40
CA LEU A 80 -4.52 -9.82 16.35
C LEU A 80 -5.22 -9.09 15.21
N VAL A 81 -6.02 -8.07 15.50
CA VAL A 81 -6.69 -7.27 14.47
C VAL A 81 -5.65 -6.52 13.63
N ARG A 82 -4.70 -5.87 14.29
CA ARG A 82 -3.65 -5.12 13.60
C ARG A 82 -2.78 -6.03 12.73
N LEU A 83 -2.37 -7.15 13.28
CA LEU A 83 -1.52 -8.10 12.55
C LEU A 83 -2.27 -8.77 11.40
N ALA A 84 -3.56 -9.02 11.56
CA ALA A 84 -4.38 -9.57 10.47
C ALA A 84 -4.50 -8.60 9.30
N ILE A 85 -4.62 -7.30 9.57
CA ILE A 85 -4.64 -6.29 8.51
C ILE A 85 -3.31 -6.28 7.76
N ALA A 86 -2.18 -6.32 8.47
CA ALA A 86 -0.86 -6.36 7.85
C ALA A 86 -0.68 -7.62 6.99
N ASP A 87 -1.15 -8.77 7.47
CA ASP A 87 -1.08 -10.02 6.72
C ASP A 87 -1.88 -9.93 5.42
N GLU A 88 -3.05 -9.28 5.44
CA GLU A 88 -3.87 -9.14 4.24
C GLU A 88 -3.25 -8.16 3.24
N ILE A 89 -2.55 -7.12 3.71
CA ILE A 89 -1.79 -6.24 2.81
C ILE A 89 -0.69 -7.04 2.12
N TYR A 90 0.04 -7.85 2.86
CA TYR A 90 1.07 -8.73 2.32
C TYR A 90 0.46 -9.68 1.26
N ASN A 91 -0.65 -10.33 1.59
CA ASN A 91 -1.31 -11.28 0.68
C ASN A 91 -1.82 -10.58 -0.59
N ALA A 92 -2.24 -9.34 -0.49
CA ALA A 92 -2.75 -8.59 -1.63
C ALA A 92 -1.65 -8.25 -2.64
N LEU A 93 -0.46 -7.91 -2.16
CA LEU A 93 0.57 -7.31 -3.02
C LEU A 93 1.77 -8.21 -3.28
N HIS A 94 2.19 -9.04 -2.32
CA HIS A 94 3.41 -9.82 -2.48
C HIS A 94 3.25 -10.86 -3.59
N LYS A 95 4.13 -10.77 -4.59
CA LYS A 95 4.16 -11.66 -5.77
C LYS A 95 2.88 -11.61 -6.62
N PHE A 96 2.10 -10.56 -6.48
CA PHE A 96 0.91 -10.37 -7.32
C PHE A 96 1.29 -9.65 -8.61
N ASP A 97 0.78 -10.13 -9.74
CA ASP A 97 0.95 -9.47 -11.04
C ASP A 97 -0.02 -8.30 -11.16
N LEU A 98 0.45 -7.10 -10.80
CA LEU A 98 -0.35 -5.90 -10.94
C LEU A 98 -0.63 -5.62 -12.42
N VAL A 99 -1.86 -5.21 -12.72
CA VAL A 99 -2.24 -4.79 -14.07
C VAL A 99 -1.99 -3.30 -14.18
N ILE A 100 -0.85 -2.94 -14.78
CA ILE A 100 -0.44 -1.55 -14.97
C ILE A 100 -0.69 -1.19 -16.44
N ALA A 101 -1.53 -0.19 -16.70
CA ALA A 101 -1.88 0.20 -18.06
C ALA A 101 -0.63 0.68 -18.82
N GLY A 102 -0.36 0.07 -19.96
CA GLY A 102 0.79 0.44 -20.80
C GLY A 102 2.13 -0.12 -20.35
N ALA A 103 2.14 -1.01 -19.37
CA ALA A 103 3.38 -1.56 -18.82
C ALA A 103 3.24 -3.04 -18.48
N ASN A 104 4.37 -3.71 -18.34
CA ASN A 104 4.42 -5.10 -17.86
C ASN A 104 5.04 -5.14 -16.48
N THR A 105 4.36 -5.78 -15.55
CA THR A 105 4.89 -5.98 -14.22
C THR A 105 5.90 -7.13 -14.26
N ILE A 106 7.13 -6.84 -13.79
CA ILE A 106 8.19 -7.84 -13.70
C ILE A 106 8.12 -8.53 -12.35
N ALA A 107 8.00 -7.75 -11.26
CA ALA A 107 7.95 -8.31 -9.92
C ALA A 107 7.32 -7.33 -8.94
N VAL A 108 6.62 -7.86 -7.95
CA VAL A 108 6.14 -7.11 -6.78
C VAL A 108 6.61 -7.88 -5.55
N GLY A 109 7.46 -7.27 -4.74
CA GLY A 109 8.04 -7.95 -3.60
C GLY A 109 7.96 -7.15 -2.31
N PHE A 110 7.62 -7.83 -1.23
CA PHE A 110 7.64 -7.26 0.11
C PHE A 110 9.08 -6.97 0.54
N GLN A 111 9.32 -5.80 1.10
CA GLN A 111 10.65 -5.40 1.56
C GLN A 111 10.75 -5.43 3.07
N ASN A 112 9.89 -4.71 3.77
CA ASN A 112 9.91 -4.69 5.23
C ASN A 112 8.58 -4.20 5.82
N LYS A 113 8.46 -4.36 7.13
CA LYS A 113 7.34 -3.86 7.92
C LYS A 113 7.89 -3.23 9.19
N VAL A 114 7.41 -2.04 9.54
CA VAL A 114 7.75 -1.34 10.77
C VAL A 114 6.46 -0.91 11.45
N GLU A 115 6.38 -1.07 12.77
CA GLU A 115 5.24 -0.61 13.56
C GLU A 115 5.71 0.38 14.61
N PHE A 116 4.91 1.42 14.84
CA PHE A 116 5.20 2.40 15.87
C PHE A 116 3.93 3.10 16.34
N ASP A 117 3.99 3.62 17.55
CA ASP A 117 2.87 4.36 18.13
C ASP A 117 2.91 5.81 17.66
N ASP A 118 1.74 6.34 17.29
CA ASP A 118 1.61 7.76 16.97
C ASP A 118 1.67 8.61 18.24
N PRO A 119 2.05 9.89 18.13
CA PRO A 119 2.14 10.79 19.28
C PRO A 119 0.83 10.96 20.05
N ASP A 120 -0.32 10.67 19.44
CA ASP A 120 -1.62 10.78 20.11
C ASP A 120 -1.84 9.71 21.20
N GLY A 121 -0.97 8.69 21.26
CA GLY A 121 -1.06 7.60 22.24
C GLY A 121 -2.20 6.62 22.01
N LYS A 122 -2.96 6.77 20.92
CA LYS A 122 -4.12 5.93 20.59
C LYS A 122 -3.95 5.14 19.30
N THR A 123 -3.21 5.68 18.34
CA THR A 123 -3.09 5.14 17.00
C THR A 123 -1.79 4.37 16.88
N ILE A 124 -1.88 3.18 16.32
CA ILE A 124 -0.71 2.39 15.94
C ILE A 124 -0.59 2.47 14.42
N HIS A 125 0.61 2.79 13.96
CA HIS A 125 0.94 2.97 12.56
C HIS A 125 1.81 1.81 12.11
N THR A 126 1.31 1.02 11.17
CA THR A 126 2.07 -0.05 10.52
C THR A 126 2.46 0.41 9.14
N ALA A 127 3.75 0.47 8.85
CA ALA A 127 4.27 0.86 7.55
C ALA A 127 4.90 -0.36 6.87
N MET A 128 4.40 -0.71 5.69
CA MET A 128 4.91 -1.82 4.90
C MET A 128 5.43 -1.27 3.58
N THR A 129 6.63 -1.69 3.18
CA THR A 129 7.25 -1.24 1.93
C THR A 129 7.32 -2.40 0.96
N PHE A 130 6.88 -2.14 -0.27
CA PHE A 130 6.94 -3.09 -1.38
C PHE A 130 7.73 -2.50 -2.52
N ARG A 131 8.47 -3.35 -3.22
CA ARG A 131 9.15 -2.96 -4.47
C ARG A 131 8.35 -3.46 -5.64
N VAL A 132 8.03 -2.57 -6.56
CA VAL A 132 7.36 -2.91 -7.83
C VAL A 132 8.33 -2.62 -8.96
N VAL A 133 8.66 -3.65 -9.73
CA VAL A 133 9.51 -3.51 -10.92
C VAL A 133 8.63 -3.75 -12.13
N TYR A 134 8.63 -2.79 -13.05
CA TYR A 134 7.83 -2.87 -14.26
C TYR A 134 8.56 -2.22 -15.43
N ASP A 135 8.17 -2.57 -16.65
CA ASP A 135 8.71 -1.95 -17.85
C ASP A 135 7.59 -1.60 -18.81
N ASP A 136 7.87 -0.64 -19.70
CA ASP A 136 6.99 -0.32 -20.81
C ASP A 136 7.62 -0.81 -22.12
N PHE A 137 6.80 -1.36 -22.99
CA PHE A 137 7.24 -1.70 -24.36
C PHE A 137 6.10 -1.66 -25.34
#